data_8bf3987cc2fe19e5ec66cdabb17c3f69
#
_entry.id   8bf3987cc2fe19e5ec66cdabb17c3f69
#
_cell.length_a   1.000
_cell.length_b   1.000
_cell.length_c   1.000
_cell.angle_alpha   90.00
_cell.angle_beta   90.00
_cell.angle_gamma   90.00
#
_symmetry.space_group_name_H-M   'P 1'
#
loop_
_entity.id
_entity.type
_entity.pdbx_description
1 polymer ?
#
loop_
_entity_poly.entity_id
_entity_poly.type
_entity_poly.pdbx_seq_one_letter_code
_entity_poly.pdbx_strand_id
1 'polypeptide(L)'
;MPQIKFTDSTLKSLSTTKTTWFSDPSCKGLRLCVTKSGVKTWYVTKWDSGAQKTRSVKLAQWASKGAHCAWAKKQMGATLLDIHEGNVLTKDERETQKAALGIPTFEEALKQYIEHRTSERASGKAPMIEDTAKDYRNVFKLHFTMWTDTHVDDLPILEINQYLNTLQLTCPHGARTASVLAGAIVRFVNRLCALTLPIPSLLDNTKIKSRVETGKLDMSVPWADRWAEIEQIPNEHIRLWWMLTWYTGFRQKTFRALTWDNVDLNTGTVTFARSKHTFNRTIAVSDDALKLLKRLHEIRYDDCDWVFPSRRIIGDKRKHLGQIDGLELTNPGDLRHFWMTAAREVCPRHVHRWLAQQTLTDNDLRMLGHYGEPSFDEQKRGADAIAEAINKQLQNTPCNVVEIGRTGT
;
A
#
# COMPACT_ATOMS: atom_id res chain seq x y z
N MET A 1 2.95 52.92 -13.16
CA MET A 1 3.15 51.70 -13.98
C MET A 1 3.51 52.18 -15.37
N PRO A 2 4.66 51.76 -15.97
CA PRO A 2 5.06 52.16 -17.31
C PRO A 2 4.02 51.71 -18.36
N GLN A 3 3.76 52.58 -19.31
CA GLN A 3 2.87 52.31 -20.42
C GLN A 3 3.66 51.99 -21.68
N ILE A 4 3.32 50.90 -22.34
CA ILE A 4 3.96 50.49 -23.60
C ILE A 4 2.87 49.91 -24.51
N LYS A 5 3.10 50.00 -25.82
CA LYS A 5 2.22 49.30 -26.77
C LYS A 5 2.56 47.83 -26.86
N PHE A 6 1.57 46.96 -26.61
CA PHE A 6 1.78 45.51 -26.64
C PHE A 6 1.84 45.00 -28.09
N THR A 7 3.07 44.87 -28.58
CA THR A 7 3.41 44.19 -29.85
C THR A 7 4.51 43.16 -29.58
N ASP A 8 4.54 42.10 -30.35
CA ASP A 8 5.55 41.05 -30.12
C ASP A 8 6.98 41.56 -30.34
N SER A 9 7.18 42.53 -31.23
CA SER A 9 8.47 43.22 -31.42
C SER A 9 8.90 43.99 -30.17
N THR A 10 8.02 44.81 -29.61
CA THR A 10 8.29 45.55 -28.37
C THR A 10 8.59 44.64 -27.20
N LEU A 11 7.82 43.54 -27.06
CA LEU A 11 8.01 42.61 -25.98
C LEU A 11 9.27 41.76 -26.11
N LYS A 12 9.72 41.46 -27.33
CA LYS A 12 10.95 40.70 -27.57
C LYS A 12 12.18 41.41 -26.98
N SER A 13 12.27 42.74 -27.17
CA SER A 13 13.37 43.56 -26.68
C SER A 13 13.22 44.05 -25.22
N LEU A 14 12.05 43.83 -24.61
CA LEU A 14 11.75 44.34 -23.28
C LEU A 14 12.52 43.59 -22.19
N SER A 15 13.34 44.30 -21.43
CA SER A 15 14.04 43.80 -20.25
C SER A 15 13.91 44.77 -19.09
N THR A 16 14.05 44.28 -17.85
CA THR A 16 13.94 45.09 -16.65
C THR A 16 14.94 44.64 -15.59
N THR A 17 15.40 45.57 -14.77
CA THR A 17 16.33 45.30 -13.66
C THR A 17 15.65 44.78 -12.40
N LYS A 18 14.33 44.99 -12.32
CA LYS A 18 13.47 44.52 -11.22
C LYS A 18 12.11 44.06 -11.79
N THR A 19 11.37 43.26 -11.05
CA THR A 19 10.01 42.88 -11.46
C THR A 19 9.16 44.13 -11.70
N THR A 20 8.69 44.28 -12.92
CA THR A 20 7.99 45.49 -13.38
C THR A 20 6.70 45.11 -14.11
N TRP A 21 5.65 45.84 -13.82
CA TRP A 21 4.35 45.70 -14.48
C TRP A 21 4.20 46.74 -15.55
N PHE A 22 3.71 46.33 -16.70
CA PHE A 22 3.44 47.19 -17.86
C PHE A 22 1.97 47.14 -18.23
N SER A 23 1.46 48.27 -18.76
CA SER A 23 0.09 48.35 -19.32
C SER A 23 0.12 48.95 -20.70
N ASP A 24 -0.89 48.62 -21.51
CA ASP A 24 -1.14 49.19 -22.81
C ASP A 24 -2.43 50.02 -22.74
N PRO A 25 -2.38 51.35 -23.05
CA PRO A 25 -3.57 52.20 -23.04
C PRO A 25 -4.67 51.74 -24.00
N SER A 26 -4.30 51.04 -25.07
CA SER A 26 -5.24 50.50 -26.07
C SER A 26 -5.92 49.20 -25.60
N CYS A 27 -5.44 48.57 -24.53
CA CYS A 27 -5.95 47.29 -23.99
C CYS A 27 -6.19 47.40 -22.48
N LYS A 28 -7.18 48.21 -22.09
CA LYS A 28 -7.56 48.44 -20.69
C LYS A 28 -7.88 47.11 -20.02
N GLY A 29 -7.13 46.78 -18.97
CA GLY A 29 -7.29 45.53 -18.22
C GLY A 29 -6.23 44.45 -18.52
N LEU A 30 -5.55 44.49 -19.68
CA LEU A 30 -4.42 43.61 -19.95
C LEU A 30 -3.14 44.18 -19.34
N ARG A 31 -2.39 43.38 -18.64
CA ARG A 31 -1.09 43.74 -18.03
C ARG A 31 -0.03 42.70 -18.33
N LEU A 32 1.19 43.13 -18.39
CA LEU A 32 2.36 42.29 -18.56
C LEU A 32 3.26 42.45 -17.33
N CYS A 33 3.56 41.38 -16.65
CA CYS A 33 4.57 41.32 -15.60
C CYS A 33 5.86 40.80 -16.21
N VAL A 34 6.96 41.54 -16.05
CA VAL A 34 8.30 41.14 -16.48
C VAL A 34 9.18 41.04 -15.26
N THR A 35 9.75 39.86 -15.04
CA THR A 35 10.67 39.60 -13.92
C THR A 35 12.09 40.05 -14.23
N LYS A 36 12.94 40.20 -13.21
CA LYS A 36 14.38 40.47 -13.36
C LYS A 36 15.07 39.43 -14.28
N SER A 37 14.61 38.18 -14.26
CA SER A 37 15.11 37.08 -15.09
C SER A 37 14.59 37.14 -16.56
N GLY A 38 13.82 38.16 -16.93
CA GLY A 38 13.27 38.30 -18.27
C GLY A 38 12.00 37.50 -18.57
N VAL A 39 11.46 36.77 -17.60
CA VAL A 39 10.20 36.06 -17.77
C VAL A 39 9.04 37.05 -17.88
N LYS A 40 8.26 36.93 -18.93
CA LYS A 40 7.12 37.80 -19.26
C LYS A 40 5.83 37.03 -19.12
N THR A 41 4.90 37.52 -18.28
CA THR A 41 3.66 36.84 -17.99
C THR A 41 2.46 37.77 -18.18
N TRP A 42 1.46 37.32 -18.90
CA TRP A 42 0.21 38.03 -19.13
C TRP A 42 -0.74 37.90 -17.94
N TYR A 43 -1.38 39.02 -17.60
CA TYR A 43 -2.44 39.13 -16.60
C TYR A 43 -3.60 39.97 -17.13
N VAL A 44 -4.81 39.61 -16.74
CA VAL A 44 -6.00 40.45 -16.90
C VAL A 44 -6.37 40.99 -15.53
N THR A 45 -6.56 42.30 -15.43
CA THR A 45 -6.91 42.97 -14.18
C THR A 45 -8.15 43.84 -14.37
N LYS A 46 -9.11 43.75 -13.42
CA LYS A 46 -10.31 44.59 -13.39
C LYS A 46 -10.62 44.99 -11.96
N TRP A 47 -11.06 46.23 -11.78
CA TRP A 47 -11.62 46.66 -10.50
C TRP A 47 -12.99 46.03 -10.31
N ASP A 48 -13.16 45.39 -9.17
CA ASP A 48 -14.43 44.81 -8.72
C ASP A 48 -15.07 45.78 -7.72
N SER A 49 -16.10 46.46 -8.16
CA SER A 49 -16.81 47.45 -7.33
C SER A 49 -17.62 46.83 -6.19
N GLY A 50 -18.06 45.59 -6.32
CA GLY A 50 -18.78 44.85 -5.26
C GLY A 50 -17.80 44.44 -4.13
N ALA A 51 -16.65 43.92 -4.47
CA ALA A 51 -15.63 43.49 -3.50
C ALA A 51 -14.63 44.62 -3.13
N GLN A 52 -14.77 45.84 -3.71
CA GLN A 52 -13.89 47.00 -3.48
C GLN A 52 -12.39 46.67 -3.63
N LYS A 53 -12.05 45.83 -4.61
CA LYS A 53 -10.65 45.37 -4.85
C LYS A 53 -10.38 45.11 -6.34
N THR A 54 -9.08 45.11 -6.70
CA THR A 54 -8.67 44.72 -8.04
C THR A 54 -8.51 43.21 -8.13
N ARG A 55 -9.27 42.58 -9.00
CA ARG A 55 -9.05 41.17 -9.36
C ARG A 55 -8.00 41.06 -10.46
N SER A 56 -7.13 40.07 -10.34
CA SER A 56 -6.05 39.83 -11.30
C SER A 56 -5.97 38.34 -11.63
N VAL A 57 -6.03 38.01 -12.91
CA VAL A 57 -5.98 36.64 -13.44
C VAL A 57 -4.73 36.47 -14.26
N LYS A 58 -3.92 35.49 -13.93
CA LYS A 58 -2.76 35.08 -14.75
C LYS A 58 -3.27 34.30 -15.94
N LEU A 59 -2.90 34.72 -17.16
CA LEU A 59 -3.25 34.01 -18.41
C LEU A 59 -2.20 32.95 -18.75
N ALA A 60 -1.04 33.43 -19.25
CA ALA A 60 0.06 32.59 -19.68
C ALA A 60 1.37 33.36 -19.72
N GLN A 61 2.48 32.62 -19.80
CA GLN A 61 3.77 33.21 -20.09
C GLN A 61 3.82 33.60 -21.58
N TRP A 62 4.32 34.80 -21.89
CA TRP A 62 4.49 35.28 -23.27
C TRP A 62 5.34 34.31 -24.09
N ALA A 63 4.96 34.09 -25.34
CA ALA A 63 5.53 33.14 -26.29
C ALA A 63 5.45 31.65 -25.90
N SER A 64 4.93 31.29 -24.72
CA SER A 64 4.66 29.92 -24.40
C SER A 64 3.40 29.43 -25.11
N LYS A 65 3.44 28.27 -25.76
CA LYS A 65 2.27 27.64 -26.41
C LYS A 65 1.47 28.61 -27.30
N GLY A 66 2.16 29.55 -27.99
CA GLY A 66 1.51 30.52 -28.86
C GLY A 66 0.87 31.73 -28.16
N ALA A 67 1.15 31.97 -26.89
CA ALA A 67 0.61 33.08 -26.10
C ALA A 67 1.27 34.45 -26.45
N HIS A 68 1.24 34.81 -27.70
CA HIS A 68 1.67 36.10 -28.21
C HIS A 68 0.64 37.23 -27.94
N CYS A 69 0.96 38.47 -28.32
CA CYS A 69 0.11 39.63 -28.03
C CYS A 69 -1.32 39.49 -28.58
N ALA A 70 -1.51 38.96 -29.78
CA ALA A 70 -2.80 38.77 -30.38
C ALA A 70 -3.65 37.77 -29.58
N TRP A 71 -3.05 36.66 -29.14
CA TRP A 71 -3.70 35.69 -28.29
C TRP A 71 -4.11 36.29 -26.94
N ALA A 72 -3.22 37.03 -26.27
CA ALA A 72 -3.53 37.65 -24.97
C ALA A 72 -4.66 38.67 -25.08
N LYS A 73 -4.72 39.46 -26.14
CA LYS A 73 -5.82 40.40 -26.42
C LYS A 73 -7.14 39.67 -26.66
N LYS A 74 -7.12 38.51 -27.35
CA LYS A 74 -8.32 37.68 -27.54
C LYS A 74 -8.81 37.09 -26.22
N GLN A 75 -7.91 36.56 -25.37
CA GLN A 75 -8.28 35.99 -24.08
C GLN A 75 -8.79 37.03 -23.05
N MET A 76 -8.31 38.29 -23.18
CA MET A 76 -8.70 39.37 -22.29
C MET A 76 -10.23 39.56 -22.21
N GLY A 77 -10.93 39.50 -23.31
CA GLY A 77 -12.38 39.72 -23.35
C GLY A 77 -13.14 38.68 -22.54
N ALA A 78 -12.87 37.40 -22.76
CA ALA A 78 -13.49 36.30 -22.02
C ALA A 78 -13.15 36.40 -20.54
N THR A 79 -11.88 36.65 -20.19
CA THR A 79 -11.48 36.74 -18.77
C THR A 79 -12.08 37.95 -18.06
N LEU A 80 -12.26 39.07 -18.74
CA LEU A 80 -12.95 40.25 -18.16
C LEU A 80 -14.44 39.97 -17.92
N LEU A 81 -15.06 39.14 -18.75
CA LEU A 81 -16.44 38.68 -18.55
C LEU A 81 -16.49 37.78 -17.33
N ASP A 82 -15.61 36.77 -17.22
CA ASP A 82 -15.53 35.88 -16.08
C ASP A 82 -15.33 36.64 -14.75
N ILE A 83 -14.49 37.70 -14.76
CA ILE A 83 -14.32 38.56 -13.58
C ILE A 83 -15.63 39.32 -13.29
N HIS A 84 -16.33 39.76 -14.30
CA HIS A 84 -17.59 40.52 -14.15
C HIS A 84 -18.70 39.66 -13.58
N GLU A 85 -18.81 38.43 -14.02
CA GLU A 85 -19.81 37.46 -13.58
C GLU A 85 -19.48 36.83 -12.22
N GLY A 86 -18.33 37.20 -11.62
CA GLY A 86 -17.89 36.65 -10.34
C GLY A 86 -17.31 35.23 -10.39
N ASN A 87 -17.07 34.72 -11.61
CA ASN A 87 -16.49 33.37 -11.80
C ASN A 87 -15.01 33.27 -11.39
N VAL A 88 -14.35 34.42 -11.14
CA VAL A 88 -12.95 34.47 -10.70
C VAL A 88 -12.87 34.81 -9.24
N LEU A 89 -12.55 33.82 -8.45
CA LEU A 89 -12.34 34.00 -7.01
C LEU A 89 -10.88 34.34 -6.68
N THR A 90 -10.65 35.18 -5.69
CA THR A 90 -9.32 35.39 -5.09
C THR A 90 -8.91 34.14 -4.30
N LYS A 91 -7.63 34.07 -3.91
CA LYS A 91 -7.15 32.94 -3.09
C LYS A 91 -7.99 32.77 -1.81
N ASP A 92 -8.20 33.86 -1.10
CA ASP A 92 -8.94 33.86 0.17
C ASP A 92 -10.43 33.49 -0.05
N GLU A 93 -11.07 33.96 -1.13
CA GLU A 93 -12.43 33.58 -1.47
C GLU A 93 -12.55 32.12 -1.86
N ARG A 94 -11.54 31.57 -2.57
CA ARG A 94 -11.50 30.11 -2.87
C ARG A 94 -11.36 29.30 -1.59
N GLU A 95 -10.47 29.70 -0.68
CA GLU A 95 -10.29 29.03 0.60
C GLU A 95 -11.59 29.08 1.42
N THR A 96 -12.26 30.25 1.47
CA THR A 96 -13.54 30.38 2.16
C THR A 96 -14.62 29.53 1.51
N GLN A 97 -14.69 29.50 0.17
CA GLN A 97 -15.63 28.65 -0.55
C GLN A 97 -15.35 27.18 -0.34
N LYS A 98 -14.08 26.78 -0.34
CA LYS A 98 -13.66 25.40 -0.03
C LYS A 98 -14.03 24.99 1.37
N ALA A 99 -13.78 25.87 2.35
CA ALA A 99 -14.20 25.67 3.72
C ALA A 99 -15.74 25.54 3.83
N ALA A 100 -16.49 26.36 3.09
CA ALA A 100 -17.95 26.27 3.03
C ALA A 100 -18.46 24.99 2.34
N LEU A 101 -17.73 24.49 1.33
CA LEU A 101 -18.00 23.21 0.67
C LEU A 101 -17.48 22.01 1.44
N GLY A 102 -16.71 22.22 2.52
CA GLY A 102 -16.11 21.16 3.32
C GLY A 102 -15.08 20.34 2.57
N ILE A 103 -14.40 20.91 1.55
CA ILE A 103 -13.33 20.21 0.83
C ILE A 103 -12.10 20.12 1.72
N PRO A 104 -11.67 18.93 2.15
CA PRO A 104 -10.57 18.77 3.08
C PRO A 104 -9.21 18.96 2.39
N THR A 105 -8.18 19.21 3.19
CA THR A 105 -6.79 19.05 2.76
C THR A 105 -6.48 17.56 2.52
N PHE A 106 -5.37 17.27 1.87
CA PHE A 106 -5.02 15.87 1.55
C PHE A 106 -4.78 15.03 2.80
N GLU A 107 -4.20 15.61 3.85
CA GLU A 107 -4.04 14.93 5.14
C GLU A 107 -5.37 14.75 5.87
N GLU A 108 -6.22 15.77 5.90
CA GLU A 108 -7.56 15.66 6.50
C GLU A 108 -8.41 14.61 5.77
N ALA A 109 -8.31 14.57 4.43
CA ALA A 109 -8.98 13.58 3.61
C ALA A 109 -8.50 12.15 3.93
N LEU A 110 -7.21 11.94 4.19
CA LEU A 110 -6.69 10.67 4.67
C LEU A 110 -7.31 10.28 6.01
N LYS A 111 -7.34 11.21 6.99
CA LYS A 111 -7.92 10.99 8.32
C LYS A 111 -9.39 10.59 8.20
N GLN A 112 -10.19 11.37 7.49
CA GLN A 112 -11.60 11.09 7.23
C GLN A 112 -11.82 9.76 6.49
N TYR A 113 -10.96 9.45 5.50
CA TYR A 113 -11.00 8.18 4.78
C TYR A 113 -10.74 6.99 5.70
N ILE A 114 -9.74 7.07 6.58
CA ILE A 114 -9.44 6.02 7.56
C ILE A 114 -10.60 5.85 8.54
N GLU A 115 -11.13 6.93 9.11
CA GLU A 115 -12.27 6.91 10.02
C GLU A 115 -13.49 6.26 9.36
N HIS A 116 -13.83 6.69 8.14
CA HIS A 116 -14.90 6.09 7.37
C HIS A 116 -14.69 4.60 7.11
N ARG A 117 -13.43 4.18 6.93
CA ARG A 117 -13.10 2.78 6.63
C ARG A 117 -13.01 1.90 7.88
N THR A 118 -12.75 2.48 9.05
CA THR A 118 -12.68 1.78 10.35
C THR A 118 -14.03 1.70 11.05
N SER A 119 -14.96 2.64 10.77
CA SER A 119 -16.32 2.59 11.30
C SER A 119 -17.08 1.37 10.78
N GLU A 120 -18.02 0.86 11.58
CA GLU A 120 -18.96 -0.18 11.16
C GLU A 120 -19.77 0.29 9.94
N ARG A 121 -19.85 -0.55 8.92
CA ARG A 121 -20.51 -0.23 7.67
C ARG A 121 -21.85 -0.89 7.56
N ALA A 122 -22.87 -0.13 7.23
CA ALA A 122 -24.18 -0.64 6.81
C ALA A 122 -24.12 -1.62 5.62
N SER A 123 -23.01 -1.63 4.85
CA SER A 123 -22.80 -2.49 3.67
C SER A 123 -22.32 -3.92 3.97
N GLY A 124 -22.22 -4.33 5.22
CA GLY A 124 -21.75 -5.68 5.62
C GLY A 124 -20.26 -5.98 5.31
N LYS A 125 -19.49 -5.01 4.78
CA LYS A 125 -18.05 -5.18 4.57
C LYS A 125 -17.30 -4.98 5.89
N ALA A 126 -16.38 -5.88 6.19
CA ALA A 126 -15.53 -5.77 7.37
C ALA A 126 -14.83 -4.41 7.45
N PRO A 127 -14.76 -3.79 8.64
CA PRO A 127 -14.02 -2.56 8.84
C PRO A 127 -12.53 -2.73 8.55
N MET A 128 -11.86 -1.62 8.27
CA MET A 128 -10.39 -1.62 8.11
C MET A 128 -9.74 -1.92 9.46
N ILE A 129 -8.82 -2.86 9.47
CA ILE A 129 -8.02 -3.16 10.68
C ILE A 129 -6.96 -2.09 10.90
N GLU A 130 -6.59 -1.86 12.18
CA GLU A 130 -5.65 -0.80 12.57
C GLU A 130 -4.26 -0.94 11.88
N ASP A 131 -3.76 -2.14 11.66
CA ASP A 131 -2.51 -2.35 10.92
C ASP A 131 -2.57 -1.76 9.51
N THR A 132 -3.69 -1.93 8.80
CA THR A 132 -3.87 -1.33 7.47
C THR A 132 -3.97 0.20 7.55
N ALA A 133 -4.62 0.72 8.58
CA ALA A 133 -4.69 2.17 8.81
C ALA A 133 -3.29 2.75 9.10
N LYS A 134 -2.49 2.04 9.91
CA LYS A 134 -1.10 2.39 10.19
C LYS A 134 -0.24 2.37 8.92
N ASP A 135 -0.38 1.34 8.09
CA ASP A 135 0.32 1.25 6.81
C ASP A 135 -0.05 2.43 5.89
N TYR A 136 -1.31 2.82 5.82
CA TYR A 136 -1.75 3.97 5.02
C TYR A 136 -1.17 5.28 5.53
N ARG A 137 -1.12 5.51 6.86
CA ARG A 137 -0.46 6.67 7.45
C ARG A 137 1.04 6.71 7.12
N ASN A 138 1.71 5.55 7.19
CA ASN A 138 3.13 5.44 6.87
C ASN A 138 3.41 5.72 5.38
N VAL A 139 2.62 5.13 4.47
CA VAL A 139 2.74 5.38 3.02
C VAL A 139 2.48 6.85 2.70
N PHE A 140 1.48 7.47 3.32
CA PHE A 140 1.18 8.87 3.14
C PHE A 140 2.34 9.76 3.61
N LYS A 141 2.83 9.52 4.82
CA LYS A 141 3.98 10.24 5.39
C LYS A 141 5.26 10.08 4.55
N LEU A 142 5.46 8.91 3.93
CA LEU A 142 6.65 8.65 3.11
C LEU A 142 6.59 9.34 1.75
N HIS A 143 5.40 9.43 1.14
CA HIS A 143 5.28 9.78 -0.28
C HIS A 143 4.54 11.09 -0.56
N PHE A 144 3.77 11.63 0.39
CA PHE A 144 2.86 12.75 0.13
C PHE A 144 3.04 13.96 1.05
N THR A 145 4.15 14.02 1.80
CA THR A 145 4.43 15.12 2.74
C THR A 145 4.43 16.50 2.07
N MET A 146 4.80 16.57 0.78
CA MET A 146 4.84 17.84 0.02
C MET A 146 3.45 18.43 -0.24
N TRP A 147 2.39 17.61 -0.13
CA TRP A 147 1.01 18.00 -0.48
C TRP A 147 0.04 17.89 0.68
N THR A 148 0.52 17.69 1.92
CA THR A 148 -0.31 17.49 3.12
C THR A 148 -1.36 18.58 3.30
N ASP A 149 -0.94 19.83 3.16
CA ASP A 149 -1.77 21.03 3.40
C ASP A 149 -2.50 21.52 2.14
N THR A 150 -2.34 20.82 1.02
CA THR A 150 -3.01 21.14 -0.23
C THR A 150 -4.44 20.59 -0.21
N HIS A 151 -5.46 21.41 -0.50
CA HIS A 151 -6.81 20.93 -0.67
C HIS A 151 -6.90 19.92 -1.83
N VAL A 152 -7.76 18.91 -1.67
CA VAL A 152 -7.81 17.79 -2.63
C VAL A 152 -8.17 18.23 -4.04
N ASP A 153 -8.93 19.29 -4.21
CA ASP A 153 -9.30 19.87 -5.53
C ASP A 153 -8.14 20.68 -6.18
N ASP A 154 -7.16 21.13 -5.39
CA ASP A 154 -5.96 21.83 -5.87
C ASP A 154 -4.75 20.92 -6.03
N LEU A 155 -4.88 19.62 -5.79
CA LEU A 155 -3.76 18.69 -5.91
C LEU A 155 -3.15 18.75 -7.32
N PRO A 156 -1.84 18.92 -7.44
CA PRO A 156 -1.16 18.94 -8.74
C PRO A 156 -1.03 17.50 -9.28
N ILE A 157 -2.11 16.95 -9.80
CA ILE A 157 -2.21 15.55 -10.22
C ILE A 157 -1.11 15.16 -11.22
N LEU A 158 -0.74 16.07 -12.11
CA LEU A 158 0.35 15.80 -13.06
C LEU A 158 1.69 15.60 -12.35
N GLU A 159 2.02 16.43 -11.35
CA GLU A 159 3.27 16.30 -10.58
C GLU A 159 3.25 15.02 -9.72
N ILE A 160 2.11 14.71 -9.10
CA ILE A 160 1.93 13.46 -8.35
C ILE A 160 2.15 12.24 -9.26
N ASN A 161 1.57 12.25 -10.46
CA ASN A 161 1.76 11.16 -11.41
C ASN A 161 3.22 11.05 -11.88
N GLN A 162 3.91 12.16 -12.12
CA GLN A 162 5.33 12.17 -12.46
C GLN A 162 6.18 11.61 -11.32
N TYR A 163 5.91 12.02 -10.08
CA TYR A 163 6.56 11.48 -8.90
C TYR A 163 6.36 9.96 -8.78
N LEU A 164 5.11 9.49 -8.90
CA LEU A 164 4.79 8.06 -8.82
C LEU A 164 5.47 7.23 -9.92
N ASN A 165 5.54 7.76 -11.15
CA ASN A 165 6.23 7.09 -12.26
C ASN A 165 7.75 7.04 -12.05
N THR A 166 8.34 8.10 -11.50
CA THR A 166 9.77 8.10 -11.11
C THR A 166 10.03 7.10 -9.99
N LEU A 167 9.18 7.08 -8.96
CA LEU A 167 9.26 6.11 -7.88
C LEU A 167 9.12 4.65 -8.37
N GLN A 168 8.32 4.42 -9.42
CA GLN A 168 8.14 3.09 -10.01
C GLN A 168 9.44 2.50 -10.56
N LEU A 169 10.39 3.33 -11.00
CA LEU A 169 11.68 2.86 -11.52
C LEU A 169 12.57 2.27 -10.43
N THR A 170 12.47 2.79 -9.20
CA THR A 170 13.33 2.39 -8.07
C THR A 170 12.59 1.48 -7.06
N CYS A 171 11.31 1.73 -6.84
CA CYS A 171 10.46 0.99 -5.89
C CYS A 171 9.07 0.71 -6.48
N PRO A 172 8.91 -0.26 -7.40
CA PRO A 172 7.64 -0.53 -8.08
C PRO A 172 6.48 -0.84 -7.13
N HIS A 173 6.74 -1.59 -6.06
CA HIS A 173 5.72 -1.93 -5.06
C HIS A 173 5.27 -0.69 -4.26
N GLY A 174 6.23 0.14 -3.83
CA GLY A 174 5.95 1.39 -3.13
C GLY A 174 5.12 2.36 -3.99
N ALA A 175 5.51 2.53 -5.25
CA ALA A 175 4.79 3.37 -6.21
C ALA A 175 3.33 2.91 -6.41
N ARG A 176 3.12 1.59 -6.56
CA ARG A 176 1.78 1.02 -6.66
C ARG A 176 0.95 1.28 -5.41
N THR A 177 1.52 1.03 -4.23
CA THR A 177 0.81 1.22 -2.96
C THR A 177 0.45 2.70 -2.75
N ALA A 178 1.38 3.61 -3.05
CA ALA A 178 1.16 5.05 -2.98
C ALA A 178 0.07 5.50 -3.98
N SER A 179 0.12 5.03 -5.24
CA SER A 179 -0.90 5.34 -6.25
C SER A 179 -2.30 4.84 -5.84
N VAL A 180 -2.39 3.62 -5.32
CA VAL A 180 -3.66 3.05 -4.83
C VAL A 180 -4.23 3.87 -3.68
N LEU A 181 -3.38 4.29 -2.73
CA LEU A 181 -3.79 5.12 -1.59
C LEU A 181 -4.27 6.49 -2.05
N ALA A 182 -3.46 7.22 -2.84
CA ALA A 182 -3.83 8.53 -3.34
C ALA A 182 -5.15 8.49 -4.13
N GLY A 183 -5.27 7.51 -5.03
CA GLY A 183 -6.52 7.30 -5.78
C GLY A 183 -7.71 6.91 -4.90
N ALA A 184 -7.50 6.22 -3.79
CA ALA A 184 -8.58 5.90 -2.84
C ALA A 184 -9.07 7.13 -2.09
N ILE A 185 -8.16 8.00 -1.66
CA ILE A 185 -8.47 9.26 -0.98
C ILE A 185 -9.24 10.19 -1.91
N VAL A 186 -8.74 10.43 -3.13
CA VAL A 186 -9.42 11.31 -4.11
C VAL A 186 -10.81 10.78 -4.47
N ARG A 187 -10.97 9.48 -4.70
CA ARG A 187 -12.29 8.86 -4.92
C ARG A 187 -13.24 9.01 -3.72
N PHE A 188 -12.70 8.97 -2.52
CA PHE A 188 -13.48 9.21 -1.30
C PHE A 188 -14.00 10.65 -1.25
N VAL A 189 -13.13 11.65 -1.47
CA VAL A 189 -13.50 13.07 -1.49
C VAL A 189 -14.46 13.39 -2.63
N ASN A 190 -14.25 12.82 -3.82
CA ASN A 190 -15.19 12.95 -4.94
C ASN A 190 -16.61 12.53 -4.55
N ARG A 191 -16.77 11.46 -3.79
CA ARG A 191 -18.08 11.01 -3.29
C ARG A 191 -18.60 11.86 -2.15
N LEU A 192 -17.73 12.29 -1.24
CA LEU A 192 -18.10 13.08 -0.08
C LEU A 192 -18.63 14.47 -0.47
N CYS A 193 -17.91 15.13 -1.40
CA CYS A 193 -18.17 16.50 -1.82
C CYS A 193 -18.87 16.60 -3.19
N ALA A 194 -19.34 15.48 -3.76
CA ALA A 194 -19.95 15.41 -5.10
C ALA A 194 -19.08 16.03 -6.22
N LEU A 195 -17.75 15.78 -6.15
CA LEU A 195 -16.78 16.28 -7.11
C LEU A 195 -16.42 15.23 -8.18
N THR A 196 -15.77 15.67 -9.26
CA THR A 196 -15.23 14.82 -10.34
C THR A 196 -13.76 15.12 -10.59
N LEU A 197 -12.95 15.10 -9.53
CA LEU A 197 -11.52 15.38 -9.61
C LEU A 197 -10.77 14.23 -10.31
N PRO A 198 -9.71 14.55 -11.07
CA PRO A 198 -8.86 13.54 -11.68
C PRO A 198 -8.15 12.70 -10.60
N ILE A 199 -8.01 11.41 -10.87
CA ILE A 199 -7.46 10.46 -9.90
C ILE A 199 -5.97 10.23 -10.20
N PRO A 200 -5.09 10.38 -9.19
CA PRO A 200 -3.69 10.03 -9.34
C PRO A 200 -3.51 8.57 -9.78
N SER A 201 -2.68 8.33 -10.78
CA SER A 201 -2.45 7.00 -11.32
C SER A 201 -1.06 6.84 -11.91
N LEU A 202 -0.59 5.61 -11.96
CA LEU A 202 0.59 5.23 -12.73
C LEU A 202 0.24 5.16 -14.22
N LEU A 203 1.14 5.60 -15.09
CA LEU A 203 0.94 5.53 -16.54
C LEU A 203 0.89 4.09 -17.04
N ASP A 204 1.67 3.21 -16.44
CA ASP A 204 1.74 1.80 -16.79
C ASP A 204 1.39 0.89 -15.61
N ASN A 205 0.09 0.76 -15.34
CA ASN A 205 -0.42 -0.15 -14.30
C ASN A 205 -0.32 -1.64 -14.68
N THR A 206 -0.14 -1.94 -15.96
CA THR A 206 -0.21 -3.32 -16.48
C THR A 206 1.12 -4.06 -16.36
N LYS A 207 2.23 -3.35 -16.26
CA LYS A 207 3.58 -3.92 -16.25
C LYS A 207 4.31 -3.87 -14.91
N ILE A 208 3.61 -3.73 -13.80
CA ILE A 208 4.21 -4.24 -12.58
C ILE A 208 4.22 -5.76 -12.78
N LYS A 209 5.27 -6.22 -13.48
CA LYS A 209 5.62 -7.64 -13.51
C LYS A 209 5.43 -8.12 -12.08
N SER A 210 4.50 -9.03 -11.90
CA SER A 210 4.29 -9.72 -10.65
C SER A 210 5.64 -9.90 -9.97
N ARG A 211 5.81 -9.27 -8.78
CA ARG A 211 7.03 -9.38 -7.98
C ARG A 211 8.26 -9.53 -8.85
N VAL A 212 8.94 -8.42 -9.10
CA VAL A 212 10.33 -8.45 -9.53
C VAL A 212 11.01 -9.56 -8.75
N GLU A 213 11.82 -10.31 -9.41
CA GLU A 213 12.58 -11.50 -8.96
C GLU A 213 13.45 -11.31 -7.72
N THR A 214 13.27 -10.22 -6.98
CA THR A 214 13.85 -9.97 -5.67
C THR A 214 13.12 -10.85 -4.65
N GLY A 215 13.71 -11.98 -4.36
CA GLY A 215 13.20 -12.96 -3.41
C GLY A 215 12.48 -14.14 -4.04
N LYS A 216 12.77 -14.51 -5.28
CA LYS A 216 12.53 -15.88 -5.69
C LYS A 216 13.37 -16.77 -4.79
N LEU A 217 12.70 -17.74 -4.17
CA LEU A 217 13.36 -18.84 -3.52
C LEU A 217 14.47 -19.35 -4.47
N ASP A 218 15.68 -19.35 -4.00
CA ASP A 218 16.77 -19.93 -4.77
C ASP A 218 16.59 -21.44 -4.81
N MET A 219 16.01 -21.92 -5.89
CA MET A 219 15.73 -23.33 -6.10
C MET A 219 17.01 -24.18 -6.31
N SER A 220 18.18 -23.54 -6.43
CA SER A 220 19.45 -24.24 -6.51
C SER A 220 19.92 -24.74 -5.13
N VAL A 221 19.44 -24.12 -4.04
CA VAL A 221 19.73 -24.56 -2.68
C VAL A 221 18.87 -25.77 -2.33
N PRO A 222 19.47 -26.92 -2.00
CA PRO A 222 18.76 -28.12 -1.61
C PRO A 222 17.86 -27.92 -0.39
N TRP A 223 16.70 -28.57 -0.37
CA TRP A 223 15.80 -28.50 0.78
C TRP A 223 16.40 -29.13 2.03
N ALA A 224 17.24 -30.14 1.86
CA ALA A 224 17.97 -30.77 2.97
C ALA A 224 18.92 -29.79 3.67
N ASP A 225 19.60 -28.91 2.92
CA ASP A 225 20.49 -27.89 3.49
C ASP A 225 19.69 -26.84 4.30
N ARG A 226 18.52 -26.43 3.79
CA ARG A 226 17.60 -25.54 4.51
C ARG A 226 17.06 -26.17 5.79
N TRP A 227 16.77 -27.46 5.74
CA TRP A 227 16.33 -28.20 6.93
C TRP A 227 17.44 -28.29 7.96
N ALA A 228 18.67 -28.62 7.52
CA ALA A 228 19.85 -28.65 8.40
C ALA A 228 20.13 -27.29 9.07
N GLU A 229 19.95 -26.20 8.33
CA GLU A 229 20.03 -24.83 8.88
C GLU A 229 18.98 -24.60 10.00
N ILE A 230 17.74 -25.06 9.81
CA ILE A 230 16.68 -24.97 10.82
C ILE A 230 17.04 -25.80 12.07
N GLU A 231 17.59 -27.00 11.90
CA GLU A 231 17.97 -27.88 13.00
C GLU A 231 19.08 -27.28 13.88
N GLN A 232 19.92 -26.43 13.31
CA GLN A 232 20.99 -25.74 14.04
C GLN A 232 20.50 -24.54 14.88
N ILE A 233 19.24 -24.15 14.81
CA ILE A 233 18.69 -23.04 15.61
C ILE A 233 18.79 -23.40 17.12
N PRO A 234 19.55 -22.65 17.92
CA PRO A 234 19.80 -23.02 19.32
C PRO A 234 18.55 -22.92 20.20
N ASN A 235 17.64 -21.99 19.87
CA ASN A 235 16.39 -21.80 20.60
C ASN A 235 15.36 -22.80 20.15
N GLU A 236 15.01 -23.76 21.01
CA GLU A 236 14.07 -24.83 20.68
C GLU A 236 12.68 -24.33 20.30
N HIS A 237 12.12 -23.30 20.96
CA HIS A 237 10.82 -22.74 20.58
C HIS A 237 10.86 -22.12 19.17
N ILE A 238 11.96 -21.43 18.81
CA ILE A 238 12.11 -20.86 17.48
C ILE A 238 12.34 -21.97 16.45
N ARG A 239 13.17 -22.96 16.76
CA ARG A 239 13.41 -24.12 15.90
C ARG A 239 12.13 -24.87 15.61
N LEU A 240 11.34 -25.20 16.62
CA LEU A 240 10.05 -25.88 16.47
C LEU A 240 9.01 -25.02 15.69
N TRP A 241 9.07 -23.70 15.85
CA TRP A 241 8.25 -22.80 15.01
C TRP A 241 8.60 -22.92 13.53
N TRP A 242 9.89 -22.97 13.18
CA TRP A 242 10.37 -23.15 11.82
C TRP A 242 9.94 -24.52 11.25
N MET A 243 10.16 -25.59 12.01
CA MET A 243 9.77 -26.94 11.64
C MET A 243 8.24 -27.09 11.44
N LEU A 244 7.45 -26.51 12.31
CA LEU A 244 6.00 -26.48 12.17
C LEU A 244 5.54 -25.65 10.97
N THR A 245 6.19 -24.53 10.69
CA THR A 245 5.92 -23.74 9.47
C THR A 245 6.22 -24.57 8.21
N TRP A 246 7.27 -25.38 8.24
CA TRP A 246 7.64 -26.32 7.20
C TRP A 246 6.54 -27.32 6.88
N TYR A 247 5.95 -27.95 7.90
CA TYR A 247 4.91 -28.98 7.74
C TYR A 247 3.50 -28.42 7.54
N THR A 248 3.25 -27.18 7.90
CA THR A 248 1.88 -26.63 7.87
C THR A 248 1.67 -25.54 6.83
N GLY A 249 2.72 -24.87 6.41
CA GLY A 249 2.64 -23.72 5.51
C GLY A 249 1.77 -22.57 6.05
N PHE A 250 1.53 -22.48 7.35
CA PHE A 250 0.67 -21.46 7.95
C PHE A 250 1.24 -20.05 7.77
N ARG A 251 0.35 -19.03 7.77
CA ARG A 251 0.78 -17.65 7.70
C ARG A 251 1.48 -17.24 9.00
N GLN A 252 2.71 -16.73 8.91
CA GLN A 252 3.52 -16.33 10.05
C GLN A 252 2.76 -15.55 11.12
N LYS A 253 2.07 -14.47 10.72
CA LYS A 253 1.38 -13.57 11.65
C LYS A 253 0.31 -14.29 12.46
N THR A 254 -0.50 -15.13 11.80
CA THR A 254 -1.57 -15.90 12.44
C THR A 254 -0.99 -17.01 13.31
N PHE A 255 0.06 -17.66 12.83
CA PHE A 255 0.66 -18.81 13.52
C PHE A 255 1.40 -18.38 14.79
N ARG A 256 2.14 -17.29 14.78
CA ARG A 256 2.82 -16.75 15.97
C ARG A 256 1.87 -16.34 17.10
N ALA A 257 0.66 -15.94 16.75
CA ALA A 257 -0.39 -15.54 17.69
C ALA A 257 -1.30 -16.69 18.11
N LEU A 258 -0.86 -17.93 17.93
CA LEU A 258 -1.62 -19.12 18.33
C LEU A 258 -1.53 -19.32 19.84
N THR A 259 -2.68 -19.62 20.48
CA THR A 259 -2.78 -19.98 21.91
C THR A 259 -3.07 -21.46 22.07
N TRP A 260 -2.76 -22.01 23.23
CA TRP A 260 -3.02 -23.43 23.52
C TRP A 260 -4.52 -23.78 23.50
N ASP A 261 -5.41 -22.85 23.84
CA ASP A 261 -6.86 -23.03 23.72
C ASP A 261 -7.34 -23.30 22.30
N ASN A 262 -6.51 -22.95 21.33
CA ASN A 262 -6.78 -23.16 19.91
C ASN A 262 -6.10 -24.42 19.34
N VAL A 263 -5.49 -25.26 20.18
CA VAL A 263 -4.78 -26.47 19.77
C VAL A 263 -5.36 -27.66 20.52
N ASP A 264 -5.94 -28.60 19.80
CA ASP A 264 -6.35 -29.89 20.36
C ASP A 264 -5.29 -30.95 19.98
N LEU A 265 -4.50 -31.33 20.97
CA LEU A 265 -3.43 -32.31 20.83
C LEU A 265 -3.96 -33.77 20.75
N ASN A 266 -5.23 -34.02 21.08
CA ASN A 266 -5.84 -35.35 21.00
C ASN A 266 -6.31 -35.61 19.57
N THR A 267 -7.02 -34.66 18.98
CA THR A 267 -7.53 -34.77 17.61
C THR A 267 -6.50 -34.32 16.58
N GLY A 268 -5.43 -33.62 16.96
CA GLY A 268 -4.46 -33.06 16.03
C GLY A 268 -5.05 -31.92 15.19
N THR A 269 -5.78 -31.00 15.83
CA THR A 269 -6.39 -29.86 15.14
C THR A 269 -5.91 -28.53 15.70
N VAL A 270 -5.90 -27.52 14.83
CA VAL A 270 -5.59 -26.13 15.16
C VAL A 270 -6.71 -25.24 14.67
N THR A 271 -7.28 -24.45 15.58
CA THR A 271 -8.36 -23.52 15.29
C THR A 271 -7.83 -22.09 15.13
N PHE A 272 -8.06 -21.48 14.00
CA PHE A 272 -7.71 -20.08 13.76
C PHE A 272 -8.95 -19.21 13.88
N ALA A 273 -8.89 -18.21 14.75
CA ALA A 273 -9.92 -17.21 14.87
C ALA A 273 -10.11 -16.45 13.54
N ARG A 274 -11.30 -15.88 13.36
CA ARG A 274 -11.66 -15.10 12.17
C ARG A 274 -10.59 -14.05 11.85
N SER A 275 -10.00 -14.15 10.68
CA SER A 275 -9.16 -13.12 10.11
C SER A 275 -9.91 -12.35 9.01
N LYS A 276 -9.31 -11.28 8.48
CA LYS A 276 -9.89 -10.37 7.47
C LYS A 276 -10.59 -11.07 6.29
N HIS A 277 -10.20 -12.32 5.98
CA HIS A 277 -10.68 -13.05 4.80
C HIS A 277 -11.09 -14.49 5.09
N THR A 278 -11.12 -14.90 6.36
CA THR A 278 -11.46 -16.28 6.76
C THR A 278 -12.34 -16.26 7.99
N PHE A 279 -13.35 -17.12 8.01
CA PHE A 279 -14.13 -17.45 9.22
C PHE A 279 -13.24 -18.20 10.22
N ASN A 280 -13.73 -18.43 11.43
CA ASN A 280 -13.12 -19.40 12.34
C ASN A 280 -12.92 -20.70 11.59
N ARG A 281 -11.70 -21.20 11.59
CA ARG A 281 -11.35 -22.37 10.79
C ARG A 281 -10.54 -23.34 11.64
N THR A 282 -11.06 -24.54 11.81
CA THR A 282 -10.35 -25.67 12.40
C THR A 282 -9.68 -26.47 11.28
N ILE A 283 -8.41 -26.75 11.45
CA ILE A 283 -7.54 -27.37 10.44
C ILE A 283 -6.87 -28.57 11.08
N ALA A 284 -6.98 -29.75 10.46
CA ALA A 284 -6.21 -30.92 10.85
C ALA A 284 -4.74 -30.73 10.47
N VAL A 285 -3.82 -31.13 11.35
CA VAL A 285 -2.39 -31.15 11.06
C VAL A 285 -1.89 -32.57 10.84
N SER A 286 -0.75 -32.71 10.13
CA SER A 286 -0.10 -34.00 9.92
C SER A 286 0.42 -34.58 11.24
N ASP A 287 0.69 -35.92 11.24
CA ASP A 287 1.30 -36.59 12.39
C ASP A 287 2.65 -35.98 12.76
N ASP A 288 3.45 -35.59 11.78
CA ASP A 288 4.74 -34.95 12.04
C ASP A 288 4.57 -33.57 12.69
N ALA A 289 3.62 -32.75 12.22
CA ALA A 289 3.30 -31.48 12.86
C ALA A 289 2.71 -31.67 14.27
N LEU A 290 1.90 -32.69 14.48
CA LEU A 290 1.35 -33.03 15.81
C LEU A 290 2.43 -33.43 16.81
N LYS A 291 3.45 -34.21 16.40
CA LYS A 291 4.61 -34.54 17.24
C LYS A 291 5.34 -33.26 17.70
N LEU A 292 5.54 -32.31 16.79
CA LEU A 292 6.19 -31.03 17.11
C LEU A 292 5.33 -30.17 18.05
N LEU A 293 4.00 -30.16 17.88
CA LEU A 293 3.08 -29.47 18.80
C LEU A 293 3.10 -30.09 20.20
N LYS A 294 3.12 -31.43 20.29
CA LYS A 294 3.28 -32.13 21.57
C LYS A 294 4.59 -31.77 22.26
N ARG A 295 5.69 -31.73 21.49
CA ARG A 295 7.00 -31.31 22.04
C ARG A 295 6.98 -29.85 22.55
N LEU A 296 6.35 -28.94 21.81
CA LEU A 296 6.15 -27.55 22.27
C LEU A 296 5.32 -27.49 23.56
N HIS A 297 4.32 -28.34 23.71
CA HIS A 297 3.50 -28.40 24.90
C HIS A 297 4.29 -28.89 26.13
N GLU A 298 5.21 -29.83 25.94
CA GLU A 298 6.09 -30.31 27.01
C GLU A 298 7.03 -29.22 27.55
N ILE A 299 7.53 -28.36 26.66
CA ILE A 299 8.47 -27.28 26.99
C ILE A 299 7.78 -25.90 27.18
N ARG A 300 6.43 -25.87 27.27
CA ARG A 300 5.68 -24.63 27.45
C ARG A 300 6.02 -23.93 28.77
N TYR A 301 5.83 -22.63 28.79
CA TYR A 301 5.90 -21.87 30.03
C TYR A 301 4.54 -21.89 30.72
N ASP A 302 4.52 -22.16 32.06
CA ASP A 302 3.29 -22.23 32.84
C ASP A 302 2.58 -20.86 32.99
N ASP A 303 3.32 -19.78 32.81
CA ASP A 303 2.84 -18.39 32.89
C ASP A 303 2.32 -17.86 31.55
N CYS A 304 2.09 -18.73 30.54
CA CYS A 304 1.87 -18.25 29.18
C CYS A 304 0.94 -19.15 28.34
N ASP A 305 -0.11 -18.57 27.81
CA ASP A 305 -1.07 -19.27 26.94
C ASP A 305 -0.62 -19.39 25.49
N TRP A 306 0.47 -18.69 25.10
CA TRP A 306 0.95 -18.69 23.72
C TRP A 306 1.70 -19.99 23.39
N VAL A 307 1.38 -20.60 22.24
CA VAL A 307 2.15 -21.73 21.69
C VAL A 307 3.60 -21.31 21.38
N PHE A 308 3.77 -20.07 20.92
CA PHE A 308 5.07 -19.48 20.62
C PHE A 308 5.30 -18.22 21.46
N PRO A 309 5.80 -18.37 22.68
CA PRO A 309 6.04 -17.25 23.59
C PRO A 309 7.30 -16.48 23.25
N SER A 310 7.28 -15.17 23.47
CA SER A 310 8.48 -14.33 23.47
C SER A 310 9.29 -14.59 24.74
N ARG A 311 10.62 -14.47 24.64
CA ARG A 311 11.49 -14.44 25.84
C ARG A 311 11.28 -13.17 26.67
N ARG A 312 10.79 -12.08 26.07
CA ARG A 312 10.55 -10.81 26.76
C ARG A 312 9.24 -10.83 27.51
N ILE A 313 9.31 -10.47 28.78
CA ILE A 313 8.14 -10.18 29.61
C ILE A 313 7.91 -8.68 29.56
N ILE A 314 6.68 -8.25 29.32
CA ILE A 314 6.27 -6.85 29.32
C ILE A 314 5.17 -6.68 30.34
N GLY A 315 5.48 -5.98 31.44
CA GLY A 315 4.68 -6.03 32.65
C GLY A 315 4.71 -7.45 33.24
N ASP A 316 3.56 -7.96 33.66
CA ASP A 316 3.43 -9.28 34.29
C ASP A 316 3.11 -10.41 33.30
N LYS A 317 3.10 -10.13 31.98
CA LYS A 317 2.67 -11.10 30.96
C LYS A 317 3.71 -11.27 29.86
N ARG A 318 3.92 -12.53 29.49
CA ARG A 318 4.71 -12.91 28.32
C ARG A 318 3.86 -12.71 27.06
N LYS A 319 4.44 -12.09 26.03
CA LYS A 319 3.78 -11.92 24.72
C LYS A 319 4.10 -13.08 23.79
N HIS A 320 3.36 -13.17 22.69
CA HIS A 320 3.70 -14.09 21.61
C HIS A 320 5.00 -13.65 20.90
N LEU A 321 5.60 -14.60 20.21
CA LEU A 321 6.82 -14.40 19.43
C LEU A 321 6.66 -13.23 18.44
N GLY A 322 7.64 -12.35 18.38
CA GLY A 322 7.72 -11.23 17.43
C GLY A 322 7.90 -11.67 15.99
N GLN A 323 8.18 -10.74 15.11
CA GLN A 323 8.58 -11.10 13.74
C GLN A 323 9.85 -11.93 13.79
N ILE A 324 9.88 -13.01 13.01
CA ILE A 324 11.05 -13.88 12.86
C ILE A 324 11.73 -13.46 11.57
N ASP A 325 13.01 -13.12 11.69
CA ASP A 325 13.85 -12.80 10.55
C ASP A 325 14.18 -14.08 9.77
N GLY A 326 14.57 -13.93 8.51
CA GLY A 326 15.05 -15.03 7.70
C GLY A 326 16.37 -15.60 8.24
N LEU A 327 16.62 -16.84 7.94
CA LEU A 327 17.91 -17.49 8.05
C LEU A 327 18.74 -17.15 6.80
N GLU A 328 19.95 -17.65 6.71
CA GLU A 328 20.83 -17.42 5.57
C GLU A 328 20.26 -18.03 4.27
N LEU A 329 19.82 -19.28 4.36
CA LEU A 329 19.28 -20.04 3.22
C LEU A 329 17.76 -19.98 3.12
N THR A 330 17.04 -19.61 4.19
CA THR A 330 15.59 -19.82 4.31
C THR A 330 14.87 -18.61 4.87
N ASN A 331 13.82 -18.17 4.17
CA ASN A 331 12.88 -17.19 4.70
C ASN A 331 11.55 -17.89 5.07
N PRO A 332 10.86 -17.44 6.12
CA PRO A 332 9.59 -18.07 6.51
C PRO A 332 8.49 -18.00 5.43
N GLY A 333 8.55 -16.98 4.54
CA GLY A 333 7.65 -16.87 3.38
C GLY A 333 7.89 -17.97 2.35
N ASP A 334 9.15 -18.40 2.20
CA ASP A 334 9.57 -19.43 1.25
C ASP A 334 9.05 -20.81 1.65
N LEU A 335 9.02 -21.10 2.96
CA LEU A 335 8.46 -22.36 3.47
C LEU A 335 6.99 -22.54 3.10
N ARG A 336 6.21 -21.46 3.15
CA ARG A 336 4.83 -21.53 2.71
C ARG A 336 4.71 -21.76 1.20
N HIS A 337 5.60 -21.18 0.39
CA HIS A 337 5.64 -21.45 -1.05
C HIS A 337 6.03 -22.90 -1.33
N PHE A 338 7.02 -23.41 -0.63
CA PHE A 338 7.42 -24.82 -0.69
C PHE A 338 6.27 -25.77 -0.33
N TRP A 339 5.66 -25.57 0.83
CA TRP A 339 4.51 -26.34 1.28
C TRP A 339 3.36 -26.31 0.25
N MET A 340 3.04 -25.12 -0.29
CA MET A 340 2.01 -24.97 -1.32
C MET A 340 2.35 -25.70 -2.61
N THR A 341 3.61 -25.83 -2.97
CA THR A 341 4.06 -26.58 -4.15
C THR A 341 3.85 -28.08 -3.92
N ALA A 342 4.37 -28.61 -2.81
CA ALA A 342 4.15 -30.00 -2.42
C ALA A 342 2.65 -30.34 -2.32
N ALA A 343 1.87 -29.48 -1.70
CA ALA A 343 0.44 -29.67 -1.53
C ALA A 343 -0.33 -29.76 -2.86
N ARG A 344 0.06 -29.01 -3.89
CA ARG A 344 -0.58 -29.07 -5.21
C ARG A 344 -0.36 -30.38 -5.92
N GLU A 345 0.74 -31.06 -5.65
CA GLU A 345 1.09 -32.32 -6.29
C GLU A 345 0.31 -33.51 -5.73
N VAL A 346 0.03 -33.49 -4.41
CA VAL A 346 -0.49 -34.67 -3.70
C VAL A 346 -1.88 -34.50 -3.10
N CYS A 347 -2.42 -33.28 -3.09
CA CYS A 347 -3.65 -32.98 -2.36
C CYS A 347 -4.67 -32.27 -3.25
N PRO A 348 -5.97 -32.67 -3.22
CA PRO A 348 -7.03 -31.99 -3.95
C PRO A 348 -7.07 -30.48 -3.66
N ARG A 349 -7.38 -29.70 -4.71
CA ARG A 349 -7.30 -28.23 -4.65
C ARG A 349 -8.11 -27.62 -3.51
N HIS A 350 -9.31 -28.05 -3.27
CA HIS A 350 -10.17 -27.53 -2.20
C HIS A 350 -9.58 -27.85 -0.82
N VAL A 351 -9.00 -29.04 -0.62
CA VAL A 351 -8.38 -29.46 0.64
C VAL A 351 -7.13 -28.65 0.92
N HIS A 352 -6.17 -28.59 -0.03
CA HIS A 352 -4.93 -27.84 0.24
C HIS A 352 -5.18 -26.33 0.39
N ARG A 353 -6.18 -25.77 -0.28
CA ARG A 353 -6.57 -24.35 -0.05
C ARG A 353 -7.18 -24.16 1.33
N TRP A 354 -7.94 -25.13 1.81
CA TRP A 354 -8.47 -25.12 3.16
C TRP A 354 -7.34 -25.15 4.19
N LEU A 355 -6.46 -26.14 4.10
CA LEU A 355 -5.29 -26.30 4.98
C LEU A 355 -4.38 -25.05 4.97
N ALA A 356 -4.18 -24.44 3.81
CA ALA A 356 -3.40 -23.21 3.65
C ALA A 356 -4.09 -21.95 4.13
N GLN A 357 -5.28 -22.02 4.72
CA GLN A 357 -6.08 -20.86 5.14
C GLN A 357 -6.34 -19.88 3.98
N GLN A 358 -6.55 -20.37 2.78
CA GLN A 358 -6.95 -19.57 1.63
C GLN A 358 -8.47 -19.54 1.50
N THR A 359 -9.00 -18.44 0.93
CA THR A 359 -10.41 -18.37 0.57
C THR A 359 -10.71 -19.39 -0.51
N LEU A 360 -11.74 -20.20 -0.30
CA LEU A 360 -12.24 -21.10 -1.35
C LEU A 360 -12.95 -20.27 -2.42
N THR A 361 -12.75 -20.64 -3.68
CA THR A 361 -13.48 -20.04 -4.81
C THR A 361 -14.81 -20.76 -5.00
N ASP A 362 -15.73 -20.17 -5.75
CA ASP A 362 -17.01 -20.81 -6.10
C ASP A 362 -16.83 -22.19 -6.73
N ASN A 363 -15.73 -22.37 -7.47
CA ASN A 363 -15.38 -23.67 -8.05
C ASN A 363 -14.93 -24.69 -7.00
N ASP A 364 -14.16 -24.23 -6.00
CA ASP A 364 -13.76 -25.08 -4.87
C ASP A 364 -15.00 -25.46 -4.03
N LEU A 365 -15.94 -24.53 -3.83
CA LEU A 365 -17.21 -24.79 -3.12
C LEU A 365 -18.13 -25.74 -3.89
N ARG A 366 -18.18 -25.68 -5.21
CA ARG A 366 -18.92 -26.65 -6.05
C ARG A 366 -18.35 -28.06 -5.93
N MET A 367 -17.02 -28.20 -5.83
CA MET A 367 -16.38 -29.52 -5.65
C MET A 367 -16.68 -30.14 -4.28
N LEU A 368 -16.94 -29.28 -3.26
CA LEU A 368 -17.33 -29.71 -1.90
C LEU A 368 -18.82 -30.03 -1.77
N GLY A 369 -19.60 -29.82 -2.83
CA GLY A 369 -21.07 -29.92 -2.75
C GLY A 369 -21.64 -28.85 -1.81
N HIS A 370 -22.74 -29.16 -1.12
CA HIS A 370 -23.41 -28.22 -0.22
C HIS A 370 -22.74 -28.08 1.17
N TYR A 371 -21.64 -28.78 1.45
CA TYR A 371 -21.05 -28.87 2.78
C TYR A 371 -19.97 -27.81 3.10
N GLY A 372 -19.51 -27.03 2.17
CA GLY A 372 -18.66 -25.85 2.38
C GLY A 372 -17.26 -26.06 2.97
N GLU A 373 -16.98 -27.20 3.59
CA GLU A 373 -15.74 -27.52 4.28
C GLU A 373 -15.30 -28.97 4.01
N PRO A 374 -13.98 -29.24 3.81
CA PRO A 374 -13.48 -30.61 3.76
C PRO A 374 -13.74 -31.30 5.09
N SER A 375 -14.14 -32.57 5.07
CA SER A 375 -14.26 -33.39 6.28
C SER A 375 -12.92 -33.47 7.04
N PHE A 376 -12.98 -33.79 8.33
CA PHE A 376 -11.77 -34.00 9.12
C PHE A 376 -10.86 -35.06 8.48
N ASP A 377 -11.40 -36.17 8.02
CA ASP A 377 -10.63 -37.25 7.41
C ASP A 377 -9.97 -36.83 6.08
N GLU A 378 -10.63 -36.00 5.27
CA GLU A 378 -10.04 -35.44 4.07
C GLU A 378 -8.90 -34.47 4.41
N GLN A 379 -9.10 -33.62 5.41
CA GLN A 379 -8.07 -32.69 5.88
C GLN A 379 -6.85 -33.46 6.42
N LYS A 380 -7.09 -34.48 7.26
CA LYS A 380 -6.02 -35.28 7.85
C LYS A 380 -5.22 -36.03 6.81
N ARG A 381 -5.91 -36.77 5.91
CA ARG A 381 -5.24 -37.44 4.79
C ARG A 381 -4.45 -36.48 3.90
N GLY A 382 -5.01 -35.29 3.63
CA GLY A 382 -4.32 -34.27 2.84
C GLY A 382 -3.07 -33.75 3.56
N ALA A 383 -3.16 -33.47 4.86
CA ALA A 383 -2.04 -33.00 5.66
C ALA A 383 -0.91 -34.05 5.76
N ASP A 384 -1.26 -35.33 5.96
CA ASP A 384 -0.27 -36.42 6.03
C ASP A 384 0.39 -36.68 4.66
N ALA A 385 -0.37 -36.67 3.57
CA ALA A 385 0.18 -36.82 2.21
C ALA A 385 1.15 -35.68 1.86
N ILE A 386 0.86 -34.45 2.29
CA ILE A 386 1.75 -33.33 2.09
C ILE A 386 3.03 -33.49 2.91
N ALA A 387 2.93 -33.90 4.18
CA ALA A 387 4.08 -34.14 5.04
C ALA A 387 4.98 -35.27 4.47
N GLU A 388 4.39 -36.36 3.98
CA GLU A 388 5.11 -37.45 3.32
C GLU A 388 5.85 -36.97 2.06
N ALA A 389 5.20 -36.18 1.22
CA ALA A 389 5.82 -35.60 0.02
C ALA A 389 7.01 -34.69 0.38
N ILE A 390 6.87 -33.89 1.44
CA ILE A 390 7.93 -33.03 1.97
C ILE A 390 9.11 -33.90 2.48
N ASN A 391 8.83 -34.92 3.29
CA ASN A 391 9.85 -35.82 3.84
C ASN A 391 10.61 -36.56 2.71
N LYS A 392 9.90 -36.99 1.67
CA LYS A 392 10.52 -37.63 0.51
C LYS A 392 11.48 -36.68 -0.24
N GLN A 393 11.12 -35.39 -0.36
CA GLN A 393 12.01 -34.40 -0.96
C GLN A 393 13.27 -34.17 -0.12
N LEU A 394 13.15 -34.17 1.22
CA LEU A 394 14.32 -34.08 2.12
C LEU A 394 15.26 -35.27 1.96
N GLN A 395 14.74 -36.48 1.81
CA GLN A 395 15.54 -37.71 1.66
C GLN A 395 16.23 -37.83 0.30
N ASN A 396 15.58 -37.37 -0.77
CA ASN A 396 16.06 -37.51 -2.14
C ASN A 396 17.08 -36.42 -2.55
N THR A 397 17.33 -35.44 -1.72
CA THR A 397 18.27 -34.36 -2.02
C THR A 397 19.56 -34.58 -1.20
N PRO A 398 20.73 -34.80 -1.80
CA PRO A 398 21.98 -34.94 -1.06
C PRO A 398 22.28 -33.65 -0.27
N CYS A 399 22.57 -33.81 1.01
CA CYS A 399 22.97 -32.71 1.87
C CYS A 399 24.41 -32.31 1.53
N ASN A 400 24.62 -31.05 1.13
CA ASN A 400 25.95 -30.49 0.82
C ASN A 400 26.50 -29.63 1.97
N VAL A 401 25.95 -29.72 3.17
CA VAL A 401 26.42 -28.93 4.31
C VAL A 401 27.80 -29.44 4.68
N VAL A 402 28.82 -28.68 4.30
CA VAL A 402 30.18 -28.84 4.82
C VAL A 402 30.16 -28.35 6.28
N GLU A 403 30.52 -29.22 7.22
CA GLU A 403 30.74 -28.79 8.60
C GLU A 403 31.74 -27.61 8.61
N ILE A 404 31.22 -26.41 8.85
CA ILE A 404 32.06 -25.25 9.11
C ILE A 404 32.64 -25.48 10.50
N GLY A 405 33.82 -26.07 10.53
CA GLY A 405 34.56 -26.31 11.74
C GLY A 405 34.71 -25.02 12.54
N ARG A 406 34.23 -25.02 13.77
CA ARG A 406 34.55 -23.99 14.75
C ARG A 406 36.05 -24.00 14.96
N THR A 407 36.78 -23.14 14.25
CA THR A 407 38.11 -22.76 14.68
C THR A 407 37.95 -21.87 15.90
N GLY A 408 38.12 -22.46 17.08
CA GLY A 408 38.27 -21.73 18.31
C GLY A 408 39.54 -20.90 18.29
N THR A 409 39.46 -19.67 18.71
CA THR A 409 40.37 -18.99 19.66
C THR A 409 39.60 -17.84 20.29
#